data_d1e4d8e8e8814c1060325ca5e13e3db3
#
_entry.id   d1e4d8e8e8814c1060325ca5e13e3db3
#
_cell.length_a   1.000
_cell.length_b   1.000
_cell.length_c   1.000
_cell.angle_alpha   90.00
_cell.angle_beta   90.00
_cell.angle_gamma   90.00
#
_symmetry.space_group_name_H-M   'P 1'
#
loop_
_entity.id
_entity.type
_entity.pdbx_description
1 polymer ?
#
loop_
_entity_poly.entity_id
_entity_poly.type
_entity_poly.pdbx_seq_one_letter_code
_entity_poly.pdbx_strand_id
1 'polypeptide(L)'
;MLKGATHIIFKSKRNNVMKNIPYLLIAFRLVLGPVMIAITYACDDSARLLLMFLILLGTLSYIFDGIIARNQGLSTEKLRRMDSQIDVVFWLCTGWCAWLLNPEIIVNNRYAIATIFVMEGLTYVFSFLKFGKETCTHALLSKLWGITLFVAFISIIGFAYGGIPLALAVIFGIVSHLDVYLIILLLPRWMHDVPSSYHAWLIRKGRSINRNKLFNG
;
A
#
# COMPACT_ATOMS: atom_id res chain seq x y z
N MET A 1 29.96 -26.25 28.19
CA MET A 1 28.97 -25.20 28.52
C MET A 1 29.00 -23.97 27.58
N LEU A 2 30.13 -23.54 27.02
CA LEU A 2 30.22 -22.32 26.16
C LEU A 2 29.50 -22.38 24.81
N LYS A 3 29.39 -23.59 24.17
CA LYS A 3 28.71 -23.72 22.86
C LYS A 3 27.19 -23.55 22.92
N GLY A 4 26.55 -23.80 24.05
CA GLY A 4 25.11 -23.59 24.21
C GLY A 4 24.72 -22.12 24.36
N ALA A 5 25.54 -21.34 25.08
CA ALA A 5 25.31 -19.92 25.30
C ALA A 5 25.45 -19.09 24.01
N THR A 6 26.47 -19.38 23.19
CA THR A 6 26.65 -18.72 21.89
C THR A 6 25.53 -19.03 20.91
N HIS A 7 25.00 -20.25 20.88
CA HIS A 7 23.88 -20.63 20.02
C HIS A 7 22.57 -19.93 20.43
N ILE A 8 22.33 -19.76 21.75
CA ILE A 8 21.16 -19.04 22.28
C ILE A 8 21.24 -17.53 21.97
N ILE A 9 22.41 -16.93 22.15
CA ILE A 9 22.67 -15.51 21.84
C ILE A 9 22.50 -15.23 20.34
N PHE A 10 23.05 -16.07 19.46
CA PHE A 10 22.88 -15.95 18.01
C PHE A 10 21.42 -16.12 17.57
N LYS A 11 20.70 -17.06 18.16
CA LYS A 11 19.27 -17.30 17.88
C LYS A 11 18.41 -16.13 18.36
N SER A 12 18.70 -15.56 19.54
CA SER A 12 18.02 -14.37 20.08
C SER A 12 18.27 -13.14 19.21
N LYS A 13 19.54 -12.89 18.82
CA LYS A 13 19.90 -11.75 17.97
C LYS A 13 19.29 -11.86 16.57
N ARG A 14 19.27 -13.05 15.99
CA ARG A 14 18.60 -13.34 14.70
C ARG A 14 17.08 -13.12 14.78
N ASN A 15 16.44 -13.51 15.85
CA ASN A 15 15.01 -13.28 16.07
C ASN A 15 14.67 -11.79 16.20
N ASN A 16 15.53 -10.99 16.84
CA ASN A 16 15.33 -9.55 16.96
C ASN A 16 15.55 -8.82 15.63
N VAL A 17 16.55 -9.20 14.84
CA VAL A 17 16.76 -8.64 13.49
C VAL A 17 15.59 -8.96 12.58
N MET A 18 15.11 -10.20 12.59
CA MET A 18 13.97 -10.61 11.75
C MET A 18 12.69 -9.86 12.12
N LYS A 19 12.45 -9.53 13.40
CA LYS A 19 11.29 -8.74 13.84
C LYS A 19 11.28 -7.31 13.33
N ASN A 20 12.44 -6.76 13.02
CA ASN A 20 12.56 -5.38 12.54
C ASN A 20 12.45 -5.25 11.02
N ILE A 21 12.50 -6.35 10.26
CA ILE A 21 12.47 -6.32 8.79
C ILE A 21 11.22 -5.57 8.25
N PRO A 22 9.99 -5.84 8.71
CA PRO A 22 8.83 -5.10 8.21
C PRO A 22 8.95 -3.59 8.43
N TYR A 23 9.42 -3.17 9.61
CA TYR A 23 9.63 -1.75 9.91
C TYR A 23 10.70 -1.10 9.01
N LEU A 24 11.77 -1.84 8.70
CA LEU A 24 12.82 -1.35 7.79
C LEU A 24 12.31 -1.20 6.36
N LEU A 25 11.48 -2.13 5.88
CA LEU A 25 10.87 -2.05 4.54
C LEU A 25 9.90 -0.87 4.43
N ILE A 26 9.12 -0.61 5.48
CA ILE A 26 8.23 0.55 5.57
C ILE A 26 9.05 1.85 5.59
N ALA A 27 10.13 1.92 6.41
CA ALA A 27 11.01 3.09 6.47
C ALA A 27 11.74 3.32 5.13
N PHE A 28 12.18 2.26 4.47
CA PHE A 28 12.77 2.33 3.13
C PHE A 28 11.81 3.00 2.14
N ARG A 29 10.55 2.59 2.11
CA ARG A 29 9.51 3.15 1.23
C ARG A 29 9.22 4.62 1.53
N LEU A 30 9.20 4.99 2.83
CA LEU A 30 9.03 6.38 3.25
C LEU A 30 10.15 7.29 2.72
N VAL A 31 11.40 6.82 2.74
CA VAL A 31 12.56 7.57 2.22
C VAL A 31 12.58 7.57 0.69
N LEU A 32 12.19 6.46 0.08
CA LEU A 32 12.21 6.27 -1.37
C LEU A 32 11.37 7.30 -2.11
N GLY A 33 10.17 7.63 -1.61
CA GLY A 33 9.28 8.61 -2.23
C GLY A 33 9.93 9.99 -2.41
N PRO A 34 10.41 10.67 -1.36
CA PRO A 34 11.14 11.95 -1.48
C PRO A 34 12.40 11.86 -2.33
N VAL A 35 13.15 10.75 -2.27
CA VAL A 35 14.34 10.53 -3.10
C VAL A 35 13.95 10.50 -4.59
N MET A 36 12.87 9.83 -4.96
CA MET A 36 12.36 9.82 -6.33
C MET A 36 12.02 11.23 -6.82
N ILE A 37 11.36 12.05 -5.99
CA ILE A 37 11.05 13.45 -6.32
C ILE A 37 12.35 14.25 -6.55
N ALA A 38 13.35 14.13 -5.65
CA ALA A 38 14.63 14.82 -5.79
C ALA A 38 15.38 14.41 -7.08
N ILE A 39 15.37 13.13 -7.43
CA ILE A 39 15.96 12.61 -8.67
C ILE A 39 15.20 13.19 -9.90
N THR A 40 13.88 13.26 -9.86
CA THR A 40 13.08 13.82 -10.94
C THR A 40 13.42 15.29 -11.20
N TYR A 41 13.57 16.11 -10.15
CA TYR A 41 13.99 17.51 -10.28
C TYR A 41 15.44 17.69 -10.77
N ALA A 42 16.33 16.76 -10.43
CA ALA A 42 17.75 16.85 -10.79
C ALA A 42 18.06 16.35 -12.20
N CYS A 43 17.29 15.39 -12.71
CA CYS A 43 17.66 14.63 -13.90
C CYS A 43 16.59 14.62 -15.01
N ASP A 44 15.40 15.17 -14.76
CA ASP A 44 14.27 15.22 -15.71
C ASP A 44 14.04 13.88 -16.44
N ASP A 45 13.95 13.90 -17.75
CA ASP A 45 13.69 12.73 -18.60
C ASP A 45 14.76 11.64 -18.50
N SER A 46 15.99 11.97 -18.16
CA SER A 46 17.04 10.97 -17.99
C SER A 46 16.84 10.08 -16.75
N ALA A 47 16.00 10.52 -15.82
CA ALA A 47 15.64 9.76 -14.62
C ALA A 47 14.64 8.62 -14.87
N ARG A 48 13.94 8.58 -16.02
CA ARG A 48 12.80 7.66 -16.26
C ARG A 48 13.11 6.21 -15.93
N LEU A 49 14.21 5.67 -16.44
CA LEU A 49 14.59 4.27 -16.20
C LEU A 49 14.89 4.00 -14.72
N LEU A 50 15.60 4.94 -14.06
CA LEU A 50 15.90 4.84 -12.64
C LEU A 50 14.62 4.90 -11.81
N LEU A 51 13.71 5.81 -12.12
CA LEU A 51 12.42 5.91 -11.43
C LEU A 51 11.57 4.64 -11.58
N MET A 52 11.52 4.04 -12.77
CA MET A 52 10.84 2.74 -12.98
C MET A 52 11.41 1.66 -12.06
N PHE A 53 12.75 1.60 -11.94
CA PHE A 53 13.41 0.66 -11.04
C PHE A 53 13.09 0.94 -9.56
N LEU A 54 13.08 2.21 -9.14
CA LEU A 54 12.74 2.60 -7.76
C LEU A 54 11.26 2.31 -7.44
N ILE A 55 10.34 2.54 -8.38
CA ILE A 55 8.92 2.18 -8.23
C ILE A 55 8.78 0.66 -8.06
N LEU A 56 9.51 -0.14 -8.86
CA LEU A 56 9.53 -1.59 -8.70
C LEU A 56 10.02 -2.00 -7.32
N LEU A 57 11.13 -1.43 -6.84
CA LEU A 57 11.65 -1.71 -5.49
C LEU A 57 10.66 -1.34 -4.38
N GLY A 58 10.01 -0.18 -4.50
CA GLY A 58 8.98 0.26 -3.55
C GLY A 58 7.79 -0.70 -3.53
N THR A 59 7.31 -1.14 -4.70
CA THR A 59 6.21 -2.10 -4.82
C THR A 59 6.59 -3.47 -4.27
N LEU A 60 7.80 -3.96 -4.54
CA LEU A 60 8.30 -5.21 -3.95
C LEU A 60 8.41 -5.11 -2.43
N SER A 61 8.90 -3.97 -1.92
CA SER A 61 8.96 -3.69 -0.47
C SER A 61 7.57 -3.81 0.17
N TYR A 62 6.52 -3.25 -0.44
CA TYR A 62 5.12 -3.35 -0.01
C TYR A 62 4.62 -4.81 0.03
N ILE A 63 4.99 -5.63 -0.95
CA ILE A 63 4.56 -7.04 -0.99
C ILE A 63 5.27 -7.83 0.11
N PHE A 64 6.59 -7.64 0.26
CA PHE A 64 7.40 -8.43 1.18
C PHE A 64 7.15 -8.08 2.64
N ASP A 65 6.97 -6.81 3.00
CA ASP A 65 6.71 -6.43 4.39
C ASP A 65 5.42 -7.09 4.92
N GLY A 66 4.36 -7.09 4.09
CA GLY A 66 3.10 -7.74 4.43
C GLY A 66 3.21 -9.26 4.60
N ILE A 67 3.98 -9.94 3.73
CA ILE A 67 4.20 -11.39 3.83
C ILE A 67 5.03 -11.71 5.07
N ILE A 68 6.11 -10.97 5.30
CA ILE A 68 7.03 -11.19 6.43
C ILE A 68 6.31 -10.93 7.76
N ALA A 69 5.56 -9.80 7.87
CA ALA A 69 4.82 -9.46 9.07
C ALA A 69 3.80 -10.56 9.45
N ARG A 70 3.06 -11.08 8.46
CA ARG A 70 2.10 -12.17 8.70
C ARG A 70 2.78 -13.48 9.10
N ASN A 71 3.84 -13.88 8.39
CA ASN A 71 4.57 -15.12 8.70
C ASN A 71 5.22 -15.10 10.09
N GLN A 72 5.57 -13.94 10.59
CA GLN A 72 6.18 -13.74 11.91
C GLN A 72 5.15 -13.50 13.02
N GLY A 73 3.87 -13.39 12.71
CA GLY A 73 2.82 -13.02 13.68
C GLY A 73 2.96 -11.60 14.22
N LEU A 74 3.64 -10.71 13.48
CA LEU A 74 3.88 -9.31 13.83
C LEU A 74 2.82 -8.36 13.23
N SER A 75 1.73 -8.88 12.72
CA SER A 75 0.63 -8.10 12.11
C SER A 75 -0.14 -7.32 13.19
N THR A 76 0.56 -6.38 13.87
CA THR A 76 -0.05 -5.53 14.90
C THR A 76 -0.82 -4.37 14.29
N GLU A 77 -1.82 -3.83 15.02
CA GLU A 77 -2.56 -2.65 14.60
C GLU A 77 -1.62 -1.50 14.22
N LYS A 78 -0.62 -1.20 15.08
CA LYS A 78 0.33 -0.12 14.84
C LYS A 78 1.12 -0.30 13.54
N LEU A 79 1.64 -1.51 13.29
CA LEU A 79 2.40 -1.79 12.07
C LEU A 79 1.53 -1.62 10.82
N ARG A 80 0.29 -2.14 10.85
CA ARG A 80 -0.66 -2.07 9.72
C ARG A 80 -1.09 -0.64 9.41
N ARG A 81 -1.31 0.17 10.45
CA ARG A 81 -1.63 1.59 10.26
C ARG A 81 -0.46 2.36 9.66
N MET A 82 0.76 2.15 10.16
CA MET A 82 1.97 2.77 9.60
C MET A 82 2.19 2.37 8.13
N ASP A 83 2.05 1.09 7.82
CA ASP A 83 2.15 0.54 6.47
C ASP A 83 1.20 1.25 5.51
N SER A 84 -0.09 1.29 5.84
CA SER A 84 -1.12 1.95 5.03
C SER A 84 -0.85 3.45 4.80
N GLN A 85 -0.39 4.17 5.82
CA GLN A 85 -0.06 5.61 5.71
C GLN A 85 1.12 5.86 4.79
N ILE A 86 2.17 5.04 4.92
CA ILE A 86 3.40 5.17 4.14
C ILE A 86 3.17 4.78 2.68
N ASP A 87 2.26 3.83 2.42
CA ASP A 87 1.83 3.51 1.06
C ASP A 87 1.20 4.71 0.36
N VAL A 88 0.31 5.41 1.04
CA VAL A 88 -0.29 6.64 0.49
C VAL A 88 0.78 7.67 0.17
N VAL A 89 1.74 7.91 1.08
CA VAL A 89 2.85 8.85 0.84
C VAL A 89 3.69 8.43 -0.36
N PHE A 90 4.03 7.14 -0.48
CA PHE A 90 4.80 6.62 -1.61
C PHE A 90 4.10 6.83 -2.94
N TRP A 91 2.80 6.50 -3.02
CA TRP A 91 2.03 6.69 -4.25
C TRP A 91 1.80 8.15 -4.60
N LEU A 92 1.66 9.05 -3.61
CA LEU A 92 1.61 10.49 -3.83
C LEU A 92 2.93 11.02 -4.40
N CYS A 93 4.07 10.60 -3.86
CA CYS A 93 5.39 10.97 -4.40
C CYS A 93 5.56 10.47 -5.84
N THR A 94 5.15 9.23 -6.11
CA THR A 94 5.19 8.64 -7.46
C THR A 94 4.29 9.43 -8.42
N GLY A 95 3.08 9.79 -7.98
CA GLY A 95 2.16 10.65 -8.75
C GLY A 95 2.75 12.04 -9.04
N TRP A 96 3.48 12.60 -8.09
CA TRP A 96 4.18 13.87 -8.28
C TRP A 96 5.29 13.77 -9.34
N CYS A 97 6.09 12.67 -9.32
CA CYS A 97 7.07 12.41 -10.37
C CYS A 97 6.39 12.25 -11.76
N ALA A 98 5.26 11.56 -11.81
CA ALA A 98 4.48 11.43 -13.06
C ALA A 98 3.97 12.77 -13.58
N TRP A 99 3.52 13.66 -12.67
CA TRP A 99 3.14 15.03 -13.02
C TRP A 99 4.31 15.84 -13.58
N LEU A 100 5.47 15.81 -12.92
CA LEU A 100 6.65 16.57 -13.37
C LEU A 100 7.11 16.15 -14.76
N LEU A 101 7.12 14.84 -15.04
CA LEU A 101 7.62 14.30 -16.31
C LEU A 101 6.58 14.33 -17.45
N ASN A 102 5.30 14.25 -17.14
CA ASN A 102 4.23 14.13 -18.14
C ASN A 102 2.96 14.89 -17.70
N PRO A 103 3.04 16.23 -17.53
CA PRO A 103 1.93 17.02 -17.01
C PRO A 103 0.67 16.93 -17.88
N GLU A 104 0.81 16.82 -19.19
CA GLU A 104 -0.32 16.73 -20.11
C GLU A 104 -1.19 15.49 -19.86
N ILE A 105 -0.59 14.34 -19.56
CA ILE A 105 -1.33 13.11 -19.26
C ILE A 105 -2.17 13.31 -17.99
N ILE A 106 -1.59 13.93 -16.96
CA ILE A 106 -2.27 14.18 -15.69
C ILE A 106 -3.40 15.19 -15.87
N VAL A 107 -3.14 16.31 -16.58
CA VAL A 107 -4.15 17.35 -16.85
C VAL A 107 -5.31 16.80 -17.69
N ASN A 108 -5.03 16.03 -18.74
CA ASN A 108 -6.07 15.44 -19.58
C ASN A 108 -6.96 14.44 -18.82
N ASN A 109 -6.42 13.80 -17.78
CA ASN A 109 -7.15 12.84 -16.96
C ASN A 109 -7.53 13.37 -15.56
N ARG A 110 -7.46 14.70 -15.34
CA ARG A 110 -7.63 15.34 -14.03
C ARG A 110 -8.91 14.97 -13.29
N TYR A 111 -10.03 14.80 -13.99
CA TYR A 111 -11.31 14.45 -13.35
C TYR A 111 -11.31 13.00 -12.84
N ALA A 112 -10.77 12.06 -13.60
CA ALA A 112 -10.63 10.67 -13.18
C ALA A 112 -9.68 10.54 -11.98
N ILE A 113 -8.55 11.24 -12.03
CA ILE A 113 -7.57 11.30 -10.93
C ILE A 113 -8.20 11.97 -9.71
N ALA A 114 -8.86 13.11 -9.86
CA ALA A 114 -9.54 13.81 -8.77
C ALA A 114 -10.62 12.93 -8.12
N THR A 115 -11.34 12.11 -8.90
CA THR A 115 -12.32 11.16 -8.36
C THR A 115 -11.65 10.19 -7.38
N ILE A 116 -10.48 9.64 -7.72
CA ILE A 116 -9.74 8.74 -6.81
C ILE A 116 -9.34 9.46 -5.52
N PHE A 117 -8.81 10.70 -5.63
CA PHE A 117 -8.46 11.49 -4.43
C PHE A 117 -9.66 11.79 -3.54
N VAL A 118 -10.81 12.12 -4.13
CA VAL A 118 -12.05 12.35 -3.39
C VAL A 118 -12.50 11.06 -2.69
N MET A 119 -12.47 9.94 -3.39
CA MET A 119 -12.86 8.64 -2.81
C MET A 119 -11.91 8.22 -1.68
N GLU A 120 -10.59 8.41 -1.84
CA GLU A 120 -9.62 8.16 -0.77
C GLU A 120 -9.92 9.05 0.45
N GLY A 121 -10.13 10.36 0.24
CA GLY A 121 -10.53 11.29 1.32
C GLY A 121 -11.81 10.87 2.04
N LEU A 122 -12.83 10.44 1.30
CA LEU A 122 -14.07 9.91 1.87
C LEU A 122 -13.86 8.63 2.67
N THR A 123 -12.90 7.79 2.28
CA THR A 123 -12.52 6.59 3.06
C THR A 123 -12.06 6.99 4.47
N TYR A 124 -11.20 8.00 4.58
CA TYR A 124 -10.77 8.54 5.88
C TYR A 124 -11.95 9.13 6.65
N VAL A 125 -12.78 9.96 6.01
CA VAL A 125 -13.94 10.58 6.66
C VAL A 125 -14.88 9.52 7.24
N PHE A 126 -15.27 8.52 6.45
CA PHE A 126 -16.16 7.44 6.92
C PHE A 126 -15.55 6.62 8.05
N SER A 127 -14.26 6.33 7.97
CA SER A 127 -13.57 5.56 9.00
C SER A 127 -13.45 6.35 10.31
N PHE A 128 -13.09 7.64 10.23
CA PHE A 128 -13.01 8.49 11.42
C PHE A 128 -14.38 8.74 12.06
N LEU A 129 -15.41 9.01 11.27
CA LEU A 129 -16.77 9.22 11.79
C LEU A 129 -17.29 7.96 12.49
N LYS A 130 -16.96 6.77 11.99
CA LYS A 130 -17.48 5.53 12.57
C LYS A 130 -16.62 4.94 13.68
N PHE A 131 -15.31 5.00 13.56
CA PHE A 131 -14.37 4.28 14.43
C PHE A 131 -13.42 5.18 15.21
N GLY A 132 -13.36 6.49 14.89
CA GLY A 132 -12.37 7.42 15.45
C GLY A 132 -10.93 7.13 15.03
N LYS A 133 -10.73 6.30 13.99
CA LYS A 133 -9.43 5.86 13.48
C LYS A 133 -9.47 5.76 11.95
N GLU A 134 -8.29 5.88 11.31
CA GLU A 134 -8.14 5.58 9.90
C GLU A 134 -8.35 4.10 9.59
N THR A 135 -8.78 3.79 8.37
CA THR A 135 -8.92 2.41 7.91
C THR A 135 -7.58 1.80 7.52
N CYS A 136 -7.42 0.50 7.72
CA CYS A 136 -6.32 -0.31 7.20
C CYS A 136 -6.81 -1.74 6.89
N THR A 137 -7.84 -1.82 6.06
CA THR A 137 -8.51 -3.08 5.75
C THR A 137 -7.64 -4.06 4.97
N HIS A 138 -6.66 -3.57 4.18
CA HIS A 138 -5.83 -4.37 3.28
C HIS A 138 -6.68 -5.34 2.42
N ALA A 139 -7.82 -4.85 1.93
CA ALA A 139 -8.76 -5.61 1.13
C ALA A 139 -8.11 -6.17 -0.15
N LEU A 140 -8.63 -7.28 -0.67
CA LEU A 140 -8.09 -7.91 -1.88
C LEU A 140 -8.15 -6.97 -3.08
N LEU A 141 -9.24 -6.23 -3.23
CA LEU A 141 -9.39 -5.24 -4.31
C LEU A 141 -8.40 -4.09 -4.18
N SER A 142 -8.04 -3.66 -2.96
CA SER A 142 -7.01 -2.64 -2.75
C SER A 142 -5.62 -3.13 -3.17
N LYS A 143 -5.33 -4.42 -3.00
CA LYS A 143 -4.06 -5.02 -3.48
C LYS A 143 -4.01 -5.08 -5.01
N LEU A 144 -5.13 -5.45 -5.65
CA LEU A 144 -5.25 -5.42 -7.12
C LEU A 144 -5.12 -3.99 -7.66
N TRP A 145 -5.73 -3.02 -6.97
CA TRP A 145 -5.55 -1.61 -7.32
C TRP A 145 -4.09 -1.18 -7.22
N GLY A 146 -3.36 -1.57 -6.19
CA GLY A 146 -1.92 -1.30 -6.08
C GLY A 146 -1.11 -1.85 -7.27
N ILE A 147 -1.46 -3.03 -7.79
CA ILE A 147 -0.83 -3.59 -9.00
C ILE A 147 -1.17 -2.75 -10.24
N THR A 148 -2.43 -2.33 -10.40
CA THR A 148 -2.82 -1.49 -11.55
C THR A 148 -2.20 -0.09 -11.47
N LEU A 149 -2.04 0.48 -10.27
CA LEU A 149 -1.29 1.72 -10.04
C LEU A 149 0.18 1.57 -10.45
N PHE A 150 0.84 0.49 -10.04
CA PHE A 150 2.20 0.18 -10.46
C PHE A 150 2.33 0.17 -11.98
N VAL A 151 1.47 -0.57 -12.68
CA VAL A 151 1.48 -0.64 -14.15
C VAL A 151 1.22 0.73 -14.78
N ALA A 152 0.26 1.50 -14.23
CA ALA A 152 -0.05 2.84 -14.73
C ALA A 152 1.13 3.80 -14.56
N PHE A 153 1.79 3.83 -13.41
CA PHE A 153 2.95 4.70 -13.19
C PHE A 153 4.17 4.29 -14.00
N ILE A 154 4.43 2.99 -14.17
CA ILE A 154 5.46 2.51 -15.10
C ILE A 154 5.17 2.98 -16.53
N SER A 155 3.91 2.90 -16.95
CA SER A 155 3.49 3.35 -18.28
C SER A 155 3.62 4.86 -18.47
N ILE A 156 3.17 5.66 -17.49
CA ILE A 156 3.24 7.12 -17.55
C ILE A 156 4.69 7.60 -17.47
N ILE A 157 5.44 7.18 -16.46
CA ILE A 157 6.81 7.65 -16.21
C ILE A 157 7.80 7.11 -17.24
N GLY A 158 7.70 5.81 -17.56
CA GLY A 158 8.65 5.16 -18.46
C GLY A 158 8.39 5.43 -19.94
N PHE A 159 7.11 5.45 -20.34
CA PHE A 159 6.72 5.46 -21.75
C PHE A 159 5.89 6.67 -22.16
N ALA A 160 5.65 7.64 -21.27
CA ALA A 160 4.77 8.78 -21.48
C ALA A 160 3.39 8.38 -22.03
N TYR A 161 2.85 7.26 -21.55
CA TYR A 161 1.57 6.71 -22.02
C TYR A 161 0.59 6.51 -20.87
N GLY A 162 -0.53 7.25 -20.88
CA GLY A 162 -1.61 7.11 -19.88
C GLY A 162 -2.60 6.00 -20.26
N GLY A 163 -3.20 6.09 -21.41
CA GLY A 163 -4.13 5.15 -22.06
C GLY A 163 -4.80 4.09 -21.18
N ILE A 164 -4.75 2.84 -21.63
CA ILE A 164 -5.38 1.68 -20.96
C ILE A 164 -4.86 1.46 -19.53
N PRO A 165 -3.53 1.54 -19.24
CA PRO A 165 -3.04 1.32 -17.87
C PRO A 165 -3.63 2.29 -16.86
N LEU A 166 -3.70 3.59 -17.18
CA LEU A 166 -4.31 4.59 -16.31
C LEU A 166 -5.82 4.35 -16.14
N ALA A 167 -6.53 4.03 -17.24
CA ALA A 167 -7.96 3.72 -17.18
C ALA A 167 -8.24 2.52 -16.24
N LEU A 168 -7.44 1.45 -16.34
CA LEU A 168 -7.55 0.31 -15.44
C LEU A 168 -7.27 0.69 -13.99
N ALA A 169 -6.24 1.50 -13.72
CA ALA A 169 -5.94 1.97 -12.37
C ALA A 169 -7.10 2.77 -11.77
N VAL A 170 -7.76 3.62 -12.56
CA VAL A 170 -8.94 4.38 -12.13
C VAL A 170 -10.13 3.45 -11.87
N ILE A 171 -10.44 2.52 -12.77
CA ILE A 171 -11.57 1.58 -12.61
C ILE A 171 -11.37 0.71 -11.36
N PHE A 172 -10.20 0.07 -11.21
CA PHE A 172 -9.91 -0.74 -10.03
C PHE A 172 -9.85 0.10 -8.75
N GLY A 173 -9.41 1.36 -8.83
CA GLY A 173 -9.46 2.32 -7.74
C GLY A 173 -10.89 2.56 -7.27
N ILE A 174 -11.80 2.89 -8.17
CA ILE A 174 -13.22 3.12 -7.84
C ILE A 174 -13.83 1.87 -7.19
N VAL A 175 -13.64 0.70 -7.82
CA VAL A 175 -14.18 -0.57 -7.31
C VAL A 175 -13.61 -0.90 -5.93
N SER A 176 -12.30 -0.69 -5.73
CA SER A 176 -11.64 -0.89 -4.43
C SER A 176 -12.20 0.01 -3.34
N HIS A 177 -12.37 1.30 -3.61
CA HIS A 177 -12.93 2.23 -2.62
C HIS A 177 -14.38 1.91 -2.27
N LEU A 178 -15.20 1.51 -3.25
CA LEU A 178 -16.57 1.06 -2.99
C LEU A 178 -16.59 -0.17 -2.06
N ASP A 179 -15.70 -1.15 -2.27
CA ASP A 179 -15.58 -2.31 -1.38
C ASP A 179 -15.14 -1.87 0.03
N VAL A 180 -14.17 -0.97 0.15
CA VAL A 180 -13.72 -0.43 1.44
C VAL A 180 -14.83 0.33 2.16
N TYR A 181 -15.66 1.13 1.45
CA TYR A 181 -16.83 1.79 2.05
C TYR A 181 -17.81 0.76 2.61
N LEU A 182 -18.11 -0.29 1.85
CA LEU A 182 -18.96 -1.38 2.31
C LEU A 182 -18.35 -2.09 3.52
N ILE A 183 -17.04 -2.34 3.53
CA ILE A 183 -16.36 -2.92 4.69
C ILE A 183 -16.54 -2.02 5.91
N ILE A 184 -16.26 -0.71 5.79
CA ILE A 184 -16.42 0.24 6.89
C ILE A 184 -17.87 0.24 7.40
N LEU A 185 -18.86 0.29 6.52
CA LEU A 185 -20.28 0.31 6.88
C LEU A 185 -20.75 -0.99 7.56
N LEU A 186 -20.25 -2.14 7.14
CA LEU A 186 -20.66 -3.45 7.65
C LEU A 186 -19.99 -3.82 8.96
N LEU A 187 -18.73 -3.44 9.19
CA LEU A 187 -17.98 -3.81 10.39
C LEU A 187 -18.62 -3.23 11.66
N PRO A 188 -18.86 -4.03 12.71
CA PRO A 188 -19.40 -3.55 13.99
C PRO A 188 -18.38 -2.78 14.84
N ARG A 189 -17.09 -3.03 14.63
CA ARG A 189 -15.94 -2.40 15.29
C ARG A 189 -14.77 -2.28 14.34
N TRP A 190 -13.83 -1.40 14.64
CA TRP A 190 -12.62 -1.26 13.84
C TRP A 190 -11.82 -2.57 13.81
N MET A 191 -11.43 -3.00 12.62
CA MET A 191 -10.61 -4.19 12.39
C MET A 191 -9.68 -3.95 11.19
N HIS A 192 -8.48 -4.50 11.25
CA HIS A 192 -7.53 -4.56 10.14
C HIS A 192 -7.58 -5.92 9.43
N ASP A 193 -6.99 -5.99 8.23
CA ASP A 193 -6.88 -7.21 7.42
C ASP A 193 -8.24 -7.89 7.15
N VAL A 194 -9.24 -7.11 6.70
CA VAL A 194 -10.56 -7.61 6.28
C VAL A 194 -10.57 -7.76 4.76
N PRO A 195 -10.65 -8.99 4.21
CA PRO A 195 -10.36 -9.24 2.79
C PRO A 195 -11.36 -8.63 1.80
N SER A 196 -12.63 -8.48 2.19
CA SER A 196 -13.68 -7.91 1.34
C SER A 196 -14.94 -7.57 2.15
N SER A 197 -15.87 -6.85 1.55
CA SER A 197 -17.20 -6.56 2.10
C SER A 197 -17.99 -7.82 2.47
N TYR A 198 -17.83 -8.92 1.72
CA TYR A 198 -18.41 -10.21 2.08
C TYR A 198 -17.91 -10.72 3.43
N HIS A 199 -16.60 -10.63 3.70
CA HIS A 199 -16.03 -11.03 4.99
C HIS A 199 -16.48 -10.09 6.13
N ALA A 200 -16.60 -8.79 5.87
CA ALA A 200 -17.16 -7.85 6.82
C ALA A 200 -18.63 -8.20 7.20
N TRP A 201 -19.41 -8.62 6.23
CA TRP A 201 -20.78 -9.10 6.47
C TRP A 201 -20.83 -10.40 7.31
N LEU A 202 -19.92 -11.36 7.07
CA LEU A 202 -19.79 -12.56 7.90
C LEU A 202 -19.43 -12.20 9.34
N ILE A 203 -18.47 -11.29 9.55
CA ILE A 203 -18.07 -10.80 10.88
C ILE A 203 -19.28 -10.16 11.58
N ARG A 204 -20.06 -9.33 10.87
CA ARG A 204 -21.29 -8.72 11.41
C ARG A 204 -22.31 -9.76 11.87
N LYS A 205 -22.37 -10.91 11.22
CA LYS A 205 -23.25 -12.05 11.59
C LYS A 205 -22.64 -12.96 12.66
N GLY A 206 -21.51 -12.60 13.27
CA GLY A 206 -20.84 -13.41 14.29
C GLY A 206 -20.16 -14.68 13.76
N ARG A 207 -19.99 -14.81 12.42
CA ARG A 207 -19.29 -15.95 11.81
C ARG A 207 -17.80 -15.72 11.79
N SER A 208 -17.01 -16.76 12.07
CA SER A 208 -15.55 -16.73 11.93
C SER A 208 -15.16 -16.69 10.44
N ILE A 209 -14.14 -15.90 10.12
CA ILE A 209 -13.53 -15.87 8.78
C ILE A 209 -12.29 -16.76 8.76
N ASN A 210 -12.12 -17.53 7.68
CA ASN A 210 -10.88 -18.26 7.46
C ASN A 210 -9.74 -17.28 7.16
N ARG A 211 -8.69 -17.31 7.99
CA ARG A 211 -7.51 -16.47 7.80
C ARG A 211 -6.45 -17.26 7.03
N ASN A 212 -6.03 -16.72 5.89
CA ASN A 212 -4.94 -17.27 5.09
C ASN A 212 -3.69 -16.41 5.31
N LYS A 213 -2.58 -17.04 5.73
CA LYS A 213 -1.30 -16.34 6.01
C LYS A 213 -0.75 -15.52 4.85
N LEU A 214 -1.12 -15.84 3.60
CA LEU A 214 -0.68 -15.07 2.43
C LEU A 214 -1.54 -13.82 2.17
N PHE A 215 -2.84 -13.86 2.50
CA PHE A 215 -3.77 -12.81 2.09
C PHE A 215 -4.37 -12.00 3.25
N ASN A 216 -4.68 -12.60 4.38
CA ASN A 216 -5.44 -11.97 5.46
C ASN A 216 -5.17 -12.57 6.85
N GLY A 217 -4.06 -13.26 7.01
CA GLY A 217 -3.66 -13.93 8.26
C GLY A 217 -3.02 -13.02 9.30
#